data_3f5d2ea5670d19c82cef09c7edef3664
#
_entry.id   3f5d2ea5670d19c82cef09c7edef3664
#
_cell.length_a   1.000
_cell.length_b   1.000
_cell.length_c   1.000
_cell.angle_alpha   90.00
_cell.angle_beta   90.00
_cell.angle_gamma   90.00
#
_symmetry.space_group_name_H-M   'P 1'
#
loop_
_entity.id
_entity.type
_entity.pdbx_description
1 polymer ?
#
loop_
_entity_poly.entity_id
_entity_poly.type
_entity_poly.pdbx_seq_one_letter_code
_entity_poly.pdbx_strand_id
1 'polypeptide(L)'
;MRALLICFMLILLQVNSALAKKVRLAVTSSFHNSGLSDHLIPHLETDLEIDLQLIVVGTGQALKLGENGDVDAILVHSKPDEEEFVKTGFAKYRREIMFNEYVILGPTNDPAKIKFSDNLLEAFRNLSKANTEFVSRGDLSGTHKKEIEIWEKINFNPKKIGNKYISVGSNMGKAINIAVAFDAYILSDKATWLNHKNKGNLEIQFEGDLLLHNQYSFLPINKNKHAHVESKLVKRIEEWLVSERAKKLINSYIIDEEQVFTFNAK
;
A
#
# COMPACT_ATOMS: atom_id res chain seq x y z
N MET A 1 -2.28 -34.52 -69.90
CA MET A 1 -1.84 -34.59 -68.50
C MET A 1 -1.89 -33.19 -67.96
N ARG A 2 -2.93 -32.84 -67.22
CA ARG A 2 -3.13 -31.51 -66.61
C ARG A 2 -2.51 -31.55 -65.22
N ALA A 3 -1.39 -30.87 -65.03
CA ALA A 3 -0.80 -30.69 -63.72
C ALA A 3 -1.62 -29.64 -63.00
N LEU A 4 -2.34 -30.06 -61.97
CA LEU A 4 -3.08 -29.20 -61.08
C LEU A 4 -2.07 -28.56 -60.12
N LEU A 5 -1.70 -27.27 -60.36
CA LEU A 5 -0.94 -26.48 -59.45
C LEU A 5 -1.88 -26.06 -58.30
N ILE A 6 -1.86 -26.83 -57.21
CA ILE A 6 -2.49 -26.43 -55.96
C ILE A 6 -1.56 -25.41 -55.31
N CYS A 7 -1.87 -24.14 -55.58
CA CYS A 7 -1.30 -23.04 -54.84
C CYS A 7 -1.86 -23.15 -53.40
N PHE A 8 -1.10 -23.80 -52.55
CA PHE A 8 -1.37 -23.78 -51.10
C PHE A 8 -0.98 -22.38 -50.59
N MET A 9 -1.96 -21.51 -50.66
CA MET A 9 -1.86 -20.17 -50.07
C MET A 9 -1.83 -20.37 -48.54
N LEU A 10 -0.66 -20.63 -48.00
CA LEU A 10 -0.36 -20.52 -46.58
C LEU A 10 -0.64 -19.08 -46.19
N ILE A 11 -1.88 -18.79 -45.80
CA ILE A 11 -2.22 -17.64 -44.98
C ILE A 11 -1.49 -17.89 -43.65
N LEU A 12 -0.27 -17.41 -43.56
CA LEU A 12 0.39 -17.14 -42.30
C LEU A 12 -0.53 -16.14 -41.58
N LEU A 13 -1.48 -16.65 -40.83
CA LEU A 13 -2.05 -15.96 -39.69
C LEU A 13 -0.82 -15.66 -38.82
N GLN A 14 -0.20 -14.52 -39.10
CA GLN A 14 0.64 -13.88 -38.11
C GLN A 14 -0.31 -13.57 -36.93
N VAL A 15 -0.45 -14.53 -36.04
CA VAL A 15 -0.84 -14.26 -34.68
C VAL A 15 0.27 -13.36 -34.17
N ASN A 16 0.13 -12.05 -34.44
CA ASN A 16 0.78 -11.04 -33.62
C ASN A 16 0.24 -11.28 -32.21
N SER A 17 0.82 -12.23 -31.49
CA SER A 17 0.79 -12.15 -30.06
C SER A 17 1.59 -10.89 -29.76
N ALA A 18 0.89 -9.74 -29.81
CA ALA A 18 1.41 -8.52 -29.25
C ALA A 18 1.76 -8.92 -27.82
N LEU A 19 3.07 -9.15 -27.57
CA LEU A 19 3.56 -9.32 -26.20
C LEU A 19 2.95 -8.20 -25.41
N ALA A 20 2.07 -8.55 -24.46
CA ALA A 20 1.39 -7.58 -23.63
C ALA A 20 2.48 -6.66 -23.09
N LYS A 21 2.34 -5.35 -23.32
CA LYS A 21 3.38 -4.40 -22.95
C LYS A 21 3.49 -4.40 -21.45
N LYS A 22 4.68 -4.67 -20.97
CA LYS A 22 4.99 -4.78 -19.55
C LYS A 22 5.11 -3.40 -18.93
N VAL A 23 4.38 -3.17 -17.83
CA VAL A 23 4.47 -1.96 -17.01
C VAL A 23 4.87 -2.36 -15.58
N ARG A 24 5.84 -1.65 -15.01
CA ARG A 24 6.33 -1.89 -13.66
C ARG A 24 5.69 -0.89 -12.71
N LEU A 25 4.91 -1.39 -11.74
CA LEU A 25 4.26 -0.59 -10.71
C LEU A 25 4.83 -0.95 -9.34
N ALA A 26 5.53 -0.01 -8.69
CA ALA A 26 5.91 -0.19 -7.30
C ALA A 26 4.72 0.09 -6.39
N VAL A 27 4.42 -0.84 -5.50
CA VAL A 27 3.31 -0.76 -4.54
C VAL A 27 3.79 -1.07 -3.13
N THR A 28 3.05 -0.58 -2.13
CA THR A 28 3.40 -0.88 -0.75
C THR A 28 3.04 -2.32 -0.36
N SER A 29 3.79 -2.87 0.59
CA SER A 29 3.47 -4.17 1.18
C SER A 29 2.11 -4.17 1.88
N SER A 30 1.64 -3.04 2.41
CA SER A 30 0.30 -2.91 2.97
C SER A 30 -0.79 -3.10 1.91
N PHE A 31 -0.64 -2.47 0.73
CA PHE A 31 -1.56 -2.66 -0.39
C PHE A 31 -1.63 -4.13 -0.84
N HIS A 32 -0.48 -4.81 -0.89
CA HIS A 32 -0.44 -6.23 -1.26
C HIS A 32 -1.02 -7.12 -0.15
N ASN A 33 -0.58 -6.94 1.10
CA ASN A 33 -1.02 -7.76 2.23
C ASN A 33 -2.50 -7.57 2.59
N SER A 34 -3.10 -6.43 2.22
CA SER A 34 -4.54 -6.22 2.36
C SER A 34 -5.38 -7.12 1.45
N GLY A 35 -4.77 -7.74 0.43
CA GLY A 35 -5.47 -8.55 -0.58
C GLY A 35 -6.12 -7.72 -1.70
N LEU A 36 -6.17 -6.38 -1.57
CA LEU A 36 -6.80 -5.54 -2.61
C LEU A 36 -6.07 -5.63 -3.95
N SER A 37 -4.74 -5.83 -3.95
CA SER A 37 -3.99 -6.06 -5.20
C SER A 37 -4.51 -7.27 -5.97
N ASP A 38 -4.76 -8.39 -5.28
CA ASP A 38 -5.21 -9.63 -5.91
C ASP A 38 -6.66 -9.51 -6.42
N HIS A 39 -7.45 -8.64 -5.79
CA HIS A 39 -8.80 -8.32 -6.23
C HIS A 39 -8.81 -7.36 -7.43
N LEU A 40 -7.94 -6.34 -7.45
CA LEU A 40 -8.01 -5.22 -8.40
C LEU A 40 -7.20 -5.45 -9.68
N ILE A 41 -5.96 -5.98 -9.55
CA ILE A 41 -5.01 -6.04 -10.66
C ILE A 41 -5.47 -6.96 -11.80
N PRO A 42 -6.04 -8.15 -11.57
CA PRO A 42 -6.50 -9.00 -12.69
C PRO A 42 -7.58 -8.33 -13.56
N HIS A 43 -8.43 -7.49 -12.95
CA HIS A 43 -9.41 -6.71 -13.70
C HIS A 43 -8.74 -5.60 -14.53
N LEU A 44 -7.77 -4.89 -13.94
CA LEU A 44 -7.03 -3.86 -14.64
C LEU A 44 -6.26 -4.42 -15.84
N GLU A 45 -5.57 -5.55 -15.66
CA GLU A 45 -4.82 -6.22 -16.73
C GLU A 45 -5.73 -6.67 -17.87
N THR A 46 -6.89 -7.27 -17.52
CA THR A 46 -7.88 -7.70 -18.48
C THR A 46 -8.49 -6.54 -19.26
N ASP A 47 -8.93 -5.49 -18.54
CA ASP A 47 -9.61 -4.34 -19.15
C ASP A 47 -8.66 -3.51 -20.05
N LEU A 48 -7.36 -3.50 -19.75
CA LEU A 48 -6.35 -2.73 -20.48
C LEU A 48 -5.49 -3.55 -21.43
N GLU A 49 -5.60 -4.90 -21.41
CA GLU A 49 -4.75 -5.84 -22.18
C GLU A 49 -3.24 -5.56 -21.98
N ILE A 50 -2.82 -5.44 -20.71
CA ILE A 50 -1.43 -5.17 -20.32
C ILE A 50 -0.92 -6.26 -19.38
N ASP A 51 0.40 -6.40 -19.27
CA ASP A 51 1.11 -7.19 -18.26
C ASP A 51 1.64 -6.23 -17.18
N LEU A 52 1.03 -6.22 -15.99
CA LEU A 52 1.39 -5.32 -14.89
C LEU A 52 2.26 -6.02 -13.86
N GLN A 53 3.55 -5.75 -13.92
CA GLN A 53 4.49 -6.27 -12.93
C GLN A 53 4.44 -5.44 -11.64
N LEU A 54 3.88 -6.00 -10.57
CA LEU A 54 3.94 -5.41 -9.24
C LEU A 54 5.32 -5.62 -8.60
N ILE A 55 5.89 -4.54 -8.05
CA ILE A 55 7.09 -4.55 -7.24
C ILE A 55 6.69 -4.15 -5.82
N VAL A 56 6.54 -5.16 -4.95
CA VAL A 56 6.02 -4.99 -3.59
C VAL A 56 7.15 -4.62 -2.63
N VAL A 57 7.15 -3.39 -2.15
CA VAL A 57 8.20 -2.83 -1.28
C VAL A 57 7.61 -1.86 -0.23
N GLY A 58 8.44 -1.24 0.60
CA GLY A 58 8.02 -0.11 1.45
C GLY A 58 7.97 1.21 0.66
N THR A 59 7.23 2.22 1.16
CA THR A 59 7.08 3.53 0.50
C THR A 59 8.43 4.15 0.12
N GLY A 60 9.38 4.21 1.05
CA GLY A 60 10.71 4.80 0.78
C GLY A 60 11.46 4.08 -0.34
N GLN A 61 11.39 2.75 -0.38
CA GLN A 61 11.99 1.96 -1.45
C GLN A 61 11.26 2.14 -2.79
N ALA A 62 9.91 2.23 -2.78
CA ALA A 62 9.13 2.52 -3.99
C ALA A 62 9.50 3.87 -4.61
N LEU A 63 9.64 4.92 -3.79
CA LEU A 63 10.10 6.23 -4.22
C LEU A 63 11.51 6.16 -4.80
N LYS A 64 12.43 5.41 -4.14
CA LYS A 64 13.80 5.24 -4.64
C LYS A 64 13.85 4.56 -6.00
N LEU A 65 13.04 3.52 -6.22
CA LEU A 65 12.90 2.89 -7.54
C LEU A 65 12.39 3.88 -8.60
N GLY A 66 11.44 4.75 -8.23
CA GLY A 66 10.96 5.81 -9.11
C GLY A 66 12.00 6.89 -9.41
N GLU A 67 12.80 7.31 -8.42
CA GLU A 67 13.94 8.22 -8.60
C GLU A 67 14.96 7.68 -9.61
N ASN A 68 15.21 6.37 -9.55
CA ASN A 68 16.15 5.70 -10.47
C ASN A 68 15.55 5.44 -11.86
N GLY A 69 14.21 5.49 -12.02
CA GLY A 69 13.50 5.07 -13.23
C GLY A 69 13.34 3.55 -13.37
N ASP A 70 13.51 2.80 -12.28
CA ASP A 70 13.40 1.33 -12.28
C ASP A 70 11.94 0.86 -12.40
N VAL A 71 10.98 1.78 -12.21
CA VAL A 71 9.53 1.56 -12.32
C VAL A 71 8.88 2.66 -13.18
N ASP A 72 7.69 2.38 -13.68
CA ASP A 72 6.95 3.29 -14.56
C ASP A 72 5.96 4.16 -13.77
N ALA A 73 5.46 3.65 -12.63
CA ALA A 73 4.59 4.36 -11.71
C ALA A 73 4.73 3.80 -10.28
N ILE A 74 4.18 4.53 -9.32
CA ILE A 74 4.20 4.20 -7.89
C ILE A 74 2.79 4.34 -7.32
N LEU A 75 2.35 3.41 -6.45
CA LEU A 75 1.14 3.51 -5.64
C LEU A 75 1.51 3.36 -4.16
N VAL A 76 1.48 4.45 -3.43
CA VAL A 76 1.97 4.57 -2.05
C VAL A 76 1.03 5.40 -1.17
N HIS A 77 1.35 5.55 0.12
CA HIS A 77 0.50 6.22 1.10
C HIS A 77 1.32 7.02 2.14
N SER A 78 2.19 7.90 1.68
CA SER A 78 2.93 8.85 2.54
C SER A 78 2.94 10.23 1.90
N LYS A 79 1.88 11.01 2.18
CA LYS A 79 1.67 12.31 1.54
C LYS A 79 2.90 13.24 1.58
N PRO A 80 3.62 13.40 2.71
CA PRO A 80 4.80 14.28 2.72
C PRO A 80 5.90 13.84 1.76
N ASP A 81 6.16 12.53 1.66
CA ASP A 81 7.18 12.01 0.75
C ASP A 81 6.74 12.10 -0.72
N GLU A 82 5.45 11.88 -0.98
CA GLU A 82 4.85 12.02 -2.31
C GLU A 82 4.94 13.47 -2.81
N GLU A 83 4.68 14.44 -1.93
CA GLU A 83 4.80 15.86 -2.24
C GLU A 83 6.25 16.26 -2.50
N GLU A 84 7.21 15.76 -1.73
CA GLU A 84 8.63 16.01 -1.99
C GLU A 84 9.09 15.34 -3.30
N PHE A 85 8.61 14.14 -3.60
CA PHE A 85 8.90 13.44 -4.85
C PHE A 85 8.37 14.20 -6.08
N VAL A 86 7.21 14.84 -5.97
CA VAL A 86 6.66 15.74 -7.00
C VAL A 86 7.49 17.02 -7.10
N LYS A 87 7.81 17.64 -5.98
CA LYS A 87 8.60 18.90 -5.91
C LYS A 87 10.00 18.73 -6.51
N THR A 88 10.63 17.58 -6.32
CA THR A 88 11.93 17.24 -6.94
C THR A 88 11.81 16.82 -8.40
N GLY A 89 10.60 16.75 -8.94
CA GLY A 89 10.30 16.57 -10.36
C GLY A 89 10.38 15.12 -10.85
N PHE A 90 10.45 14.12 -9.96
CA PHE A 90 10.43 12.70 -10.35
C PHE A 90 9.03 12.22 -10.74
N ALA A 91 7.97 12.86 -10.22
CA ALA A 91 6.62 12.81 -10.77
C ALA A 91 6.14 14.23 -11.08
N LYS A 92 5.18 14.38 -12.00
CA LYS A 92 4.58 15.70 -12.28
C LYS A 92 3.50 16.07 -11.26
N TYR A 93 2.85 15.09 -10.70
CA TYR A 93 1.75 15.20 -9.73
C TYR A 93 1.58 13.89 -8.98
N ARG A 94 0.78 13.95 -7.92
CA ARG A 94 0.21 12.81 -7.23
C ARG A 94 -1.30 12.78 -7.45
N ARG A 95 -1.86 11.61 -7.70
CA ARG A 95 -3.31 11.40 -7.87
C ARG A 95 -3.83 10.56 -6.70
N GLU A 96 -4.69 11.13 -5.88
CA GLU A 96 -5.39 10.36 -4.85
C GLU A 96 -6.35 9.38 -5.51
N ILE A 97 -6.36 8.13 -5.04
CA ILE A 97 -7.17 7.04 -5.62
C ILE A 97 -8.19 6.54 -4.61
N MET A 98 -7.72 6.20 -3.41
CA MET A 98 -8.53 5.58 -2.37
C MET A 98 -7.86 5.80 -1.02
N PHE A 99 -8.62 5.57 0.04
CA PHE A 99 -8.08 5.54 1.38
C PHE A 99 -8.58 4.32 2.15
N ASN A 100 -7.86 3.95 3.18
CA ASN A 100 -8.28 3.08 4.27
C ASN A 100 -7.90 3.72 5.60
N GLU A 101 -7.93 2.95 6.68
CA GLU A 101 -7.59 3.42 8.01
C GLU A 101 -6.44 2.62 8.61
N TYR A 102 -5.66 3.29 9.45
CA TYR A 102 -4.82 2.62 10.40
C TYR A 102 -5.61 2.26 11.66
N VAL A 103 -5.12 1.25 12.37
CA VAL A 103 -5.64 0.82 13.67
C VAL A 103 -4.47 0.58 14.61
N ILE A 104 -4.73 0.67 15.92
CA ILE A 104 -3.77 0.19 16.92
C ILE A 104 -4.25 -1.19 17.37
N LEU A 105 -3.41 -2.18 17.11
CA LEU A 105 -3.59 -3.53 17.62
C LEU A 105 -2.93 -3.63 18.98
N GLY A 106 -3.44 -4.50 19.83
CA GLY A 106 -2.86 -4.79 21.13
C GLY A 106 -3.51 -6.00 21.77
N PRO A 107 -2.96 -6.46 22.90
CA PRO A 107 -3.48 -7.63 23.59
C PRO A 107 -4.91 -7.38 24.13
N THR A 108 -5.73 -8.43 24.15
CA THR A 108 -7.16 -8.37 24.53
C THR A 108 -7.40 -7.80 25.93
N ASN A 109 -6.44 -7.93 26.84
CA ASN A 109 -6.51 -7.38 28.20
C ASN A 109 -6.16 -5.88 28.31
N ASP A 110 -5.73 -5.26 27.21
CA ASP A 110 -5.42 -3.83 27.05
C ASP A 110 -4.70 -3.20 28.26
N PRO A 111 -3.49 -3.63 28.62
CA PRO A 111 -2.79 -3.12 29.80
C PRO A 111 -2.47 -1.62 29.75
N ALA A 112 -2.42 -1.03 28.56
CA ALA A 112 -2.25 0.42 28.38
C ALA A 112 -3.56 1.19 28.44
N LYS A 113 -4.73 0.51 28.47
CA LYS A 113 -6.08 1.08 28.54
C LYS A 113 -6.38 2.07 27.39
N ILE A 114 -5.88 1.76 26.19
CA ILE A 114 -6.07 2.64 25.04
C ILE A 114 -7.47 2.53 24.44
N LYS A 115 -8.18 1.44 24.66
CA LYS A 115 -9.55 1.21 24.20
C LYS A 115 -10.54 2.26 24.66
N PHE A 116 -10.26 2.89 25.81
CA PHE A 116 -11.10 3.90 26.43
C PHE A 116 -10.58 5.33 26.22
N SER A 117 -9.60 5.55 25.34
CA SER A 117 -9.05 6.86 25.02
C SER A 117 -10.03 7.64 24.13
N ASP A 118 -10.21 8.92 24.43
CA ASP A 118 -11.12 9.81 23.68
C ASP A 118 -10.60 10.11 22.25
N ASN A 119 -9.28 10.02 22.04
CA ASN A 119 -8.62 10.27 20.76
C ASN A 119 -7.28 9.55 20.65
N LEU A 120 -6.73 9.50 19.42
CA LEU A 120 -5.47 8.83 19.13
C LEU A 120 -4.28 9.36 19.94
N LEU A 121 -4.21 10.68 20.16
CA LEU A 121 -3.09 11.27 20.90
C LEU A 121 -3.12 10.87 22.38
N GLU A 122 -4.30 10.69 22.94
CA GLU A 122 -4.46 10.15 24.28
C GLU A 122 -4.07 8.69 24.36
N ALA A 123 -4.51 7.86 23.39
CA ALA A 123 -4.09 6.47 23.28
C ALA A 123 -2.55 6.33 23.26
N PHE A 124 -1.86 7.16 22.49
CA PHE A 124 -0.39 7.17 22.45
C PHE A 124 0.26 7.72 23.74
N ARG A 125 -0.37 8.68 24.42
CA ARG A 125 0.10 9.11 25.77
C ARG A 125 -0.05 7.97 26.79
N ASN A 126 -1.11 7.19 26.71
CA ASN A 126 -1.31 6.02 27.58
C ASN A 126 -0.26 4.95 27.27
N LEU A 127 0.01 4.64 26.00
CA LEU A 127 1.10 3.75 25.57
C LEU A 127 2.46 4.24 26.08
N SER A 128 2.76 5.54 26.02
CA SER A 128 4.04 6.09 26.48
C SER A 128 4.32 5.91 27.99
N LYS A 129 3.27 5.74 28.77
CA LYS A 129 3.33 5.56 30.24
C LYS A 129 3.18 4.11 30.66
N ALA A 130 2.65 3.27 29.80
CA ALA A 130 2.42 1.88 30.09
C ALA A 130 3.72 1.08 30.06
N ASN A 131 3.81 0.09 30.94
CA ASN A 131 4.96 -0.83 30.98
C ASN A 131 4.71 -2.03 30.03
N THR A 132 4.46 -1.73 28.75
CA THR A 132 4.09 -2.72 27.72
C THR A 132 5.00 -2.62 26.50
N GLU A 133 5.07 -3.69 25.74
CA GLU A 133 5.80 -3.75 24.47
C GLU A 133 5.04 -3.00 23.39
N PHE A 134 5.79 -2.25 22.55
CA PHE A 134 5.31 -1.64 21.32
C PHE A 134 6.20 -2.06 20.16
N VAL A 135 5.59 -2.64 19.13
CA VAL A 135 6.29 -3.06 17.92
C VAL A 135 6.18 -1.97 16.87
N SER A 136 7.33 -1.49 16.41
CA SER A 136 7.45 -0.56 15.30
C SER A 136 7.95 -1.28 14.05
N ARG A 137 7.46 -0.89 12.90
CA ARG A 137 8.00 -1.39 11.63
C ARG A 137 9.47 -1.05 11.44
N GLY A 138 9.90 0.14 11.82
CA GLY A 138 11.30 0.56 11.80
C GLY A 138 11.99 0.56 10.43
N ASP A 139 11.22 0.63 9.31
CA ASP A 139 11.68 0.39 7.93
C ASP A 139 11.45 1.55 6.97
N LEU A 140 11.14 2.74 7.47
CA LEU A 140 10.80 3.94 6.69
C LEU A 140 9.56 3.79 5.79
N SER A 141 8.72 2.77 6.05
CA SER A 141 7.41 2.62 5.37
C SER A 141 6.44 3.73 5.75
N GLY A 142 5.36 3.88 4.98
CA GLY A 142 4.28 4.83 5.30
C GLY A 142 3.71 4.60 6.70
N THR A 143 3.51 3.34 7.12
CA THR A 143 3.07 3.01 8.49
C THR A 143 4.07 3.44 9.55
N HIS A 144 5.36 3.19 9.35
CA HIS A 144 6.39 3.65 10.29
C HIS A 144 6.43 5.17 10.39
N LYS A 145 6.35 5.88 9.26
CA LYS A 145 6.32 7.34 9.24
C LYS A 145 5.09 7.89 9.96
N LYS A 146 3.92 7.27 9.76
CA LYS A 146 2.69 7.62 10.48
C LYS A 146 2.84 7.40 11.99
N GLU A 147 3.42 6.29 12.41
CA GLU A 147 3.72 6.01 13.80
C GLU A 147 4.59 7.11 14.42
N ILE A 148 5.71 7.44 13.76
CA ILE A 148 6.63 8.50 14.24
C ILE A 148 5.93 9.87 14.29
N GLU A 149 5.14 10.22 13.27
CA GLU A 149 4.32 11.45 13.27
C GLU A 149 3.42 11.54 14.51
N ILE A 150 2.79 10.44 14.91
CA ILE A 150 1.90 10.42 16.08
C ILE A 150 2.70 10.58 17.37
N TRP A 151 3.84 9.90 17.52
CA TRP A 151 4.75 10.08 18.66
C TRP A 151 5.26 11.51 18.77
N GLU A 152 5.60 12.15 17.66
CA GLU A 152 6.02 13.56 17.60
C GLU A 152 4.88 14.52 18.03
N LYS A 153 3.64 14.26 17.61
CA LYS A 153 2.46 15.08 18.01
C LYS A 153 2.23 15.10 19.51
N ILE A 154 2.65 14.07 20.22
CA ILE A 154 2.59 14.06 21.70
C ILE A 154 3.92 14.48 22.36
N ASN A 155 4.88 14.97 21.58
CA ASN A 155 6.23 15.36 22.04
C ASN A 155 6.97 14.21 22.76
N PHE A 156 6.82 12.97 22.30
CA PHE A 156 7.43 11.80 22.92
C PHE A 156 8.37 11.09 21.95
N ASN A 157 9.58 10.78 22.42
CA ASN A 157 10.50 9.92 21.67
C ASN A 157 10.25 8.46 22.07
N PRO A 158 9.75 7.59 21.17
CA PRO A 158 9.43 6.21 21.51
C PRO A 158 10.63 5.39 21.98
N LYS A 159 11.85 5.78 21.64
CA LYS A 159 13.09 5.14 22.18
C LYS A 159 13.19 5.24 23.70
N LYS A 160 12.45 6.15 24.37
CA LYS A 160 12.39 6.24 25.83
C LYS A 160 11.64 5.05 26.47
N ILE A 161 10.86 4.29 25.69
CA ILE A 161 10.25 3.01 26.12
C ILE A 161 11.34 1.95 26.37
N GLY A 162 12.56 2.18 25.86
CA GLY A 162 13.70 1.30 26.04
C GLY A 162 13.59 0.01 25.22
N ASN A 163 13.96 -1.11 25.82
CA ASN A 163 13.92 -2.43 25.18
C ASN A 163 12.51 -2.92 24.82
N LYS A 164 11.48 -2.27 25.31
CA LYS A 164 10.07 -2.54 24.98
C LYS A 164 9.61 -1.87 23.70
N TYR A 165 10.38 -0.96 23.11
CA TYR A 165 10.17 -0.45 21.76
C TYR A 165 10.94 -1.30 20.76
N ILE A 166 10.24 -2.24 20.13
CA ILE A 166 10.81 -3.27 19.27
C ILE A 166 10.76 -2.84 17.82
N SER A 167 11.89 -2.40 17.28
CA SER A 167 12.00 -2.02 15.86
C SER A 167 12.34 -3.23 15.00
N VAL A 168 11.45 -3.61 14.08
CA VAL A 168 11.54 -4.88 13.32
C VAL A 168 12.37 -4.76 12.06
N GLY A 169 12.36 -3.61 11.40
CA GLY A 169 13.04 -3.40 10.11
C GLY A 169 12.48 -4.26 8.97
N SER A 170 11.17 -4.56 8.98
CA SER A 170 10.57 -5.49 8.01
C SER A 170 9.14 -5.10 7.60
N ASN A 171 8.53 -5.89 6.68
CA ASN A 171 7.16 -5.65 6.18
C ASN A 171 6.08 -5.83 7.26
N MET A 172 4.86 -5.35 6.97
CA MET A 172 3.76 -5.30 7.92
C MET A 172 3.36 -6.67 8.46
N GLY A 173 3.27 -7.69 7.61
CA GLY A 173 2.90 -9.04 8.05
C GLY A 173 3.89 -9.65 9.04
N LYS A 174 5.20 -9.43 8.85
CA LYS A 174 6.23 -9.86 9.81
C LYS A 174 6.15 -9.06 11.11
N ALA A 175 5.90 -7.75 11.02
CA ALA A 175 5.76 -6.91 12.20
C ALA A 175 4.56 -7.32 13.05
N ILE A 176 3.41 -7.65 12.44
CA ILE A 176 2.24 -8.19 13.14
C ILE A 176 2.58 -9.52 13.82
N ASN A 177 3.27 -10.45 13.14
CA ASN A 177 3.68 -11.72 13.75
C ASN A 177 4.58 -11.53 15.00
N ILE A 178 5.45 -10.54 14.98
CA ILE A 178 6.28 -10.19 16.13
C ILE A 178 5.41 -9.59 17.24
N ALA A 179 4.48 -8.70 16.91
CA ALA A 179 3.54 -8.15 17.89
C ALA A 179 2.68 -9.25 18.55
N VAL A 180 2.22 -10.23 17.77
CA VAL A 180 1.52 -11.42 18.29
C VAL A 180 2.39 -12.22 19.23
N ALA A 181 3.66 -12.45 18.88
CA ALA A 181 4.58 -13.25 19.70
C ALA A 181 4.91 -12.59 21.05
N PHE A 182 4.83 -11.26 21.14
CA PHE A 182 5.15 -10.49 22.36
C PHE A 182 3.89 -9.94 23.07
N ASP A 183 2.67 -10.27 22.62
CA ASP A 183 1.45 -9.62 23.08
C ASP A 183 1.57 -8.07 23.09
N ALA A 184 2.18 -7.53 22.04
CA ALA A 184 2.60 -6.14 21.97
C ALA A 184 1.60 -5.26 21.21
N TYR A 185 1.62 -3.96 21.50
CA TYR A 185 0.90 -2.99 20.67
C TYR A 185 1.64 -2.73 19.36
N ILE A 186 0.88 -2.43 18.30
CA ILE A 186 1.43 -2.08 16.99
C ILE A 186 0.44 -1.21 16.20
N LEU A 187 0.94 -0.21 15.48
CA LEU A 187 0.16 0.49 14.44
C LEU A 187 0.13 -0.36 13.18
N SER A 188 -1.05 -0.67 12.67
CA SER A 188 -1.26 -1.43 11.45
C SER A 188 -2.29 -0.76 10.55
N ASP A 189 -2.21 -1.05 9.26
CA ASP A 189 -3.29 -0.88 8.31
C ASP A 189 -4.43 -1.87 8.63
N LYS A 190 -5.68 -1.38 8.73
CA LYS A 190 -6.85 -2.18 9.11
C LYS A 190 -7.07 -3.37 8.17
N ALA A 191 -6.99 -3.12 6.86
CA ALA A 191 -7.21 -4.17 5.87
C ALA A 191 -6.14 -5.28 5.94
N THR A 192 -4.87 -4.90 6.17
CA THR A 192 -3.79 -5.88 6.42
C THR A 192 -4.09 -6.72 7.66
N TRP A 193 -4.57 -6.11 8.75
CA TRP A 193 -4.94 -6.82 9.96
C TRP A 193 -6.11 -7.80 9.75
N LEU A 194 -7.18 -7.34 9.13
CA LEU A 194 -8.35 -8.18 8.87
C LEU A 194 -7.99 -9.39 8.01
N ASN A 195 -7.15 -9.21 6.99
CA ASN A 195 -6.67 -10.29 6.13
C ASN A 195 -5.58 -11.17 6.78
N HIS A 196 -4.99 -10.72 7.91
CA HIS A 196 -3.93 -11.46 8.60
C HIS A 196 -4.48 -12.65 9.38
N LYS A 197 -3.92 -13.85 9.14
CA LYS A 197 -4.48 -15.09 9.70
C LYS A 197 -4.01 -15.39 11.13
N ASN A 198 -2.77 -15.03 11.45
CA ASN A 198 -2.19 -15.25 12.78
C ASN A 198 -2.50 -14.05 13.68
N LYS A 199 -3.68 -14.01 14.29
CA LYS A 199 -4.10 -12.91 15.16
C LYS A 199 -3.63 -13.10 16.62
N GLY A 200 -3.35 -14.34 17.03
CA GLY A 200 -2.97 -14.67 18.42
C GLY A 200 -3.94 -14.09 19.43
N ASN A 201 -3.40 -13.40 20.44
CA ASN A 201 -4.16 -12.71 21.48
C ASN A 201 -4.37 -11.21 21.17
N LEU A 202 -4.12 -10.77 19.94
CA LEU A 202 -4.31 -9.36 19.56
C LEU A 202 -5.71 -9.11 19.00
N GLU A 203 -6.21 -7.90 19.27
CA GLU A 203 -7.40 -7.34 18.66
C GLU A 203 -7.20 -5.85 18.35
N ILE A 204 -8.16 -5.21 17.68
CA ILE A 204 -8.16 -3.75 17.50
C ILE A 204 -8.48 -3.11 18.83
N GLN A 205 -7.54 -2.36 19.39
CA GLN A 205 -7.69 -1.63 20.63
C GLN A 205 -8.09 -0.18 20.42
N PHE A 206 -7.76 0.39 19.23
CA PHE A 206 -8.14 1.77 18.92
C PHE A 206 -8.28 1.97 17.41
N GLU A 207 -9.36 2.64 16.97
CA GLU A 207 -9.68 2.96 15.57
C GLU A 207 -10.58 4.21 15.48
N GLY A 208 -10.90 4.66 14.27
CA GLY A 208 -11.92 5.68 13.99
C GLY A 208 -11.48 7.14 14.22
N ASP A 209 -10.20 7.42 14.46
CA ASP A 209 -9.68 8.79 14.58
C ASP A 209 -9.25 9.34 13.20
N LEU A 210 -9.51 10.61 12.94
CA LEU A 210 -9.13 11.27 11.67
C LEU A 210 -7.62 11.22 11.39
N LEU A 211 -6.78 11.17 12.42
CA LEU A 211 -5.33 11.02 12.26
C LEU A 211 -4.92 9.62 11.76
N LEU A 212 -5.83 8.65 11.85
CA LEU A 212 -5.61 7.28 11.32
C LEU A 212 -5.97 7.15 9.83
N HIS A 213 -6.44 8.22 9.20
CA HIS A 213 -6.72 8.22 7.76
C HIS A 213 -5.46 7.92 6.94
N ASN A 214 -5.56 6.99 6.00
CA ASN A 214 -4.45 6.47 5.22
C ASN A 214 -4.74 6.59 3.72
N GLN A 215 -4.33 7.72 3.12
CA GLN A 215 -4.56 8.04 1.72
C GLN A 215 -3.54 7.36 0.81
N TYR A 216 -4.01 6.60 -0.17
CA TYR A 216 -3.21 6.03 -1.25
C TYR A 216 -3.23 6.92 -2.48
N SER A 217 -2.05 7.15 -3.03
CA SER A 217 -1.86 7.98 -4.23
C SER A 217 -1.05 7.27 -5.30
N PHE A 218 -1.45 7.50 -6.54
CA PHE A 218 -0.74 7.06 -7.73
C PHE A 218 0.16 8.20 -8.24
N LEU A 219 1.43 7.90 -8.51
CA LEU A 219 2.42 8.84 -9.00
C LEU A 219 3.04 8.32 -10.30
N PRO A 220 2.69 8.88 -11.45
CA PRO A 220 3.35 8.58 -12.73
C PRO A 220 4.80 9.08 -12.72
N ILE A 221 5.74 8.23 -13.07
CA ILE A 221 7.15 8.65 -13.19
C ILE A 221 7.31 9.64 -14.34
N ASN A 222 8.07 10.69 -14.11
CA ASN A 222 8.27 11.76 -15.07
C ASN A 222 9.17 11.32 -16.23
N LYS A 223 8.58 11.13 -17.39
CA LYS A 223 9.30 10.70 -18.60
C LYS A 223 10.41 11.69 -19.04
N ASN A 224 10.37 12.95 -18.62
CA ASN A 224 11.44 13.91 -18.90
C ASN A 224 12.70 13.63 -18.07
N LYS A 225 12.57 12.92 -16.95
CA LYS A 225 13.68 12.40 -16.15
C LYS A 225 14.14 11.03 -16.67
N HIS A 226 13.18 10.18 -17.07
CA HIS A 226 13.42 8.80 -17.47
C HIS A 226 12.68 8.49 -18.78
N ALA A 227 13.34 8.69 -19.92
CA ALA A 227 12.73 8.61 -21.25
C ALA A 227 12.16 7.21 -21.61
N HIS A 228 12.63 6.15 -20.93
CA HIS A 228 12.25 4.76 -21.16
C HIS A 228 10.96 4.33 -20.44
N VAL A 229 10.40 5.16 -19.53
CA VAL A 229 9.16 4.79 -18.83
C VAL A 229 7.96 4.74 -19.78
N GLU A 230 7.12 3.77 -19.59
CA GLU A 230 5.92 3.49 -20.40
C GLU A 230 4.78 4.48 -20.15
N SER A 231 5.07 5.79 -20.28
CA SER A 231 4.17 6.89 -19.88
C SER A 231 2.77 6.84 -20.50
N LYS A 232 2.62 6.27 -21.73
CA LYS A 232 1.30 6.11 -22.37
C LYS A 232 0.45 5.04 -21.68
N LEU A 233 1.07 3.93 -21.28
CA LEU A 233 0.39 2.86 -20.56
C LEU A 233 0.10 3.28 -19.12
N VAL A 234 1.04 3.97 -18.48
CA VAL A 234 0.86 4.55 -17.14
C VAL A 234 -0.35 5.48 -17.11
N LYS A 235 -0.54 6.30 -18.15
CA LYS A 235 -1.73 7.15 -18.28
C LYS A 235 -3.02 6.33 -18.38
N ARG A 236 -3.05 5.24 -19.16
CA ARG A 236 -4.21 4.34 -19.24
C ARG A 236 -4.51 3.68 -17.90
N ILE A 237 -3.48 3.29 -17.16
CA ILE A 237 -3.63 2.75 -15.79
C ILE A 237 -4.24 3.80 -14.87
N GLU A 238 -3.75 5.04 -14.89
CA GLU A 238 -4.31 6.13 -14.10
C GLU A 238 -5.78 6.38 -14.44
N GLU A 239 -6.12 6.48 -15.73
CA GLU A 239 -7.50 6.66 -16.21
C GLU A 239 -8.41 5.52 -15.75
N TRP A 240 -7.92 4.29 -15.76
CA TRP A 240 -8.66 3.14 -15.23
C TRP A 240 -8.83 3.23 -13.71
N LEU A 241 -7.76 3.57 -12.96
CA LEU A 241 -7.79 3.69 -11.50
C LEU A 241 -8.77 4.77 -11.00
N VAL A 242 -9.07 5.80 -11.79
CA VAL A 242 -10.03 6.86 -11.44
C VAL A 242 -11.43 6.62 -12.05
N SER A 243 -11.66 5.50 -12.72
CA SER A 243 -12.92 5.17 -13.40
C SER A 243 -13.99 4.65 -12.45
N GLU A 244 -15.26 4.68 -12.90
CA GLU A 244 -16.39 4.05 -12.19
C GLU A 244 -16.20 2.51 -12.05
N ARG A 245 -15.41 1.88 -12.94
CA ARG A 245 -15.05 0.47 -12.84
C ARG A 245 -14.16 0.22 -11.61
N ALA A 246 -13.08 0.96 -11.46
CA ALA A 246 -12.19 0.87 -10.30
C ALA A 246 -12.92 1.24 -9.00
N LYS A 247 -13.75 2.30 -9.02
CA LYS A 247 -14.58 2.71 -7.89
C LYS A 247 -15.48 1.57 -7.39
N LYS A 248 -16.16 0.87 -8.29
CA LYS A 248 -17.01 -0.28 -7.91
C LYS A 248 -16.19 -1.39 -7.29
N LEU A 249 -15.05 -1.74 -7.89
CA LEU A 249 -14.18 -2.79 -7.39
C LEU A 249 -13.59 -2.44 -6.01
N ILE A 250 -13.10 -1.22 -5.83
CA ILE A 250 -12.52 -0.76 -4.56
C ILE A 250 -13.59 -0.74 -3.46
N ASN A 251 -14.77 -0.15 -3.72
CA ASN A 251 -15.81 -0.02 -2.71
C ASN A 251 -16.53 -1.33 -2.40
N SER A 252 -16.48 -2.32 -3.31
CA SER A 252 -17.05 -3.66 -3.08
C SER A 252 -16.06 -4.63 -2.42
N TYR A 253 -14.83 -4.19 -2.16
CA TYR A 253 -13.85 -5.04 -1.49
C TYR A 253 -14.13 -5.08 0.01
N ILE A 254 -14.59 -6.23 0.48
CA ILE A 254 -15.05 -6.47 1.86
C ILE A 254 -14.17 -7.56 2.48
N ILE A 255 -13.76 -7.35 3.71
CA ILE A 255 -13.09 -8.35 4.55
C ILE A 255 -13.86 -8.43 5.87
N ASP A 256 -14.23 -9.64 6.30
CA ASP A 256 -14.98 -9.87 7.56
C ASP A 256 -16.24 -8.96 7.67
N GLU A 257 -17.01 -8.82 6.56
CA GLU A 257 -18.22 -7.99 6.43
C GLU A 257 -17.98 -6.48 6.47
N GLU A 258 -16.73 -6.01 6.52
CA GLU A 258 -16.37 -4.59 6.52
C GLU A 258 -15.83 -4.12 5.17
N GLN A 259 -16.28 -2.96 4.71
CA GLN A 259 -15.65 -2.23 3.61
C GLN A 259 -14.35 -1.61 4.11
N VAL A 260 -13.21 -2.10 3.61
CA VAL A 260 -11.88 -1.71 4.12
C VAL A 260 -11.17 -0.64 3.29
N PHE A 261 -11.66 -0.35 2.09
CA PHE A 261 -11.17 0.73 1.25
C PHE A 261 -12.32 1.59 0.74
N THR A 262 -12.09 2.88 0.63
CA THR A 262 -13.03 3.83 0.06
C THR A 262 -12.37 4.58 -1.09
N PHE A 263 -12.99 4.49 -2.26
CA PHE A 263 -12.57 5.28 -3.43
C PHE A 263 -12.87 6.77 -3.23
N ASN A 264 -11.88 7.62 -3.49
CA ASN A 264 -12.01 9.08 -3.40
C ASN A 264 -11.30 9.84 -4.53
N ALA A 265 -10.94 9.16 -5.62
CA ALA A 265 -10.34 9.82 -6.78
C ALA A 265 -11.26 10.90 -7.38
N LYS A 266 -10.65 12.02 -7.83
CA LYS A 266 -11.34 13.16 -8.45
C LYS A 266 -10.78 13.45 -9.84
#